data_721cfd6952d063b0b0f495515fd668bf
#
_entry.id   721cfd6952d063b0b0f495515fd668bf
#
_cell.length_a   1.000
_cell.length_b   1.000
_cell.length_c   1.000
_cell.angle_alpha   90.00
_cell.angle_beta   90.00
_cell.angle_gamma   90.00
#
_symmetry.space_group_name_H-M   'P 1'
#
loop_
_entity.id
_entity.type
_entity.pdbx_description
1 polymer ?
#
loop_
_entity_poly.entity_id
_entity_poly.type
_entity_poly.pdbx_seq_one_letter_code
_entity_poly.pdbx_strand_id
1 'polypeptide(L)'
;MPSDQQPNHLHRLCKGVIAKDSSIRFAGIANQMGNLIEAAYREGLQPLMDKKETEHYTIQTVLRASTRETFENKIGKQRYAIAVYEKLIRATVPIVIIGHQDNKDGKQKQKKQQQQQQEKQDFKWFYLLVSFDLGSDVISIVEDKILPLIKQFQRDSLVA
;
A
#
# COMPACT_ATOMS: atom_id res chain seq x y z
N MET A 1 -22.51 20.68 -8.66
CA MET A 1 -21.10 20.80 -9.04
C MET A 1 -20.45 19.44 -8.85
N PRO A 2 -20.10 18.73 -9.91
CA PRO A 2 -19.31 17.54 -9.72
C PRO A 2 -17.95 17.97 -9.22
N SER A 3 -17.61 17.52 -8.01
CA SER A 3 -16.26 17.64 -7.48
C SER A 3 -15.33 16.93 -8.44
N ASP A 4 -14.33 17.62 -8.94
CA ASP A 4 -13.21 17.03 -9.63
C ASP A 4 -12.59 15.97 -8.72
N GLN A 5 -13.09 14.75 -8.85
CA GLN A 5 -12.41 13.59 -8.30
C GLN A 5 -11.18 13.38 -9.17
N GLN A 6 -10.09 14.00 -8.75
CA GLN A 6 -8.79 13.54 -9.22
C GLN A 6 -8.75 12.04 -9.01
N PRO A 7 -8.47 11.26 -10.05
CA PRO A 7 -8.44 9.82 -9.91
C PRO A 7 -7.48 9.49 -8.80
N ASN A 8 -8.00 8.84 -7.77
CA ASN A 8 -7.28 8.48 -6.58
C ASN A 8 -6.00 7.72 -6.98
N HIS A 9 -4.85 8.28 -6.68
CA HIS A 9 -3.54 7.69 -7.01
C HIS A 9 -3.42 6.25 -6.50
N LEU A 10 -4.01 5.97 -5.33
CA LEU A 10 -4.01 4.63 -4.75
C LEU A 10 -4.84 3.65 -5.59
N HIS A 11 -5.97 4.10 -6.13
CA HIS A 11 -6.79 3.27 -7.03
C HIS A 11 -6.04 2.92 -8.32
N ARG A 12 -5.33 3.89 -8.89
CA ARG A 12 -4.47 3.66 -10.06
C ARG A 12 -3.37 2.65 -9.76
N LEU A 13 -2.78 2.71 -8.59
CA LEU A 13 -1.77 1.73 -8.17
C LEU A 13 -2.38 0.33 -8.10
N CYS A 14 -3.54 0.16 -7.49
CA CYS A 14 -4.23 -1.13 -7.44
C CYS A 14 -4.51 -1.68 -8.84
N LYS A 15 -5.04 -0.85 -9.74
CA LYS A 15 -5.28 -1.25 -11.13
C LYS A 15 -4.00 -1.55 -11.89
N GLY A 16 -2.95 -0.78 -11.66
CA GLY A 16 -1.63 -1.02 -12.24
C GLY A 16 -1.03 -2.36 -11.80
N VAL A 17 -1.22 -2.74 -10.54
CA VAL A 17 -0.80 -4.06 -10.02
C VAL A 17 -1.56 -5.18 -10.74
N ILE A 18 -2.88 -5.08 -10.83
CA ILE A 18 -3.71 -6.08 -11.55
C ILE A 18 -3.25 -6.28 -12.99
N ALA A 19 -2.87 -5.19 -13.67
CA ALA A 19 -2.43 -5.22 -15.07
C ALA A 19 -1.05 -5.86 -15.27
N LYS A 20 -0.26 -6.06 -14.21
CA LYS A 20 1.10 -6.56 -14.34
C LYS A 20 1.21 -8.04 -14.65
N ASP A 21 0.27 -8.83 -14.21
CA ASP A 21 0.28 -10.27 -14.47
C ASP A 21 -1.14 -10.85 -14.42
N SER A 22 -1.44 -11.77 -15.34
CA SER A 22 -2.76 -12.41 -15.44
C SER A 22 -3.11 -13.30 -14.24
N SER A 23 -2.12 -13.73 -13.46
CA SER A 23 -2.31 -14.53 -12.25
C SER A 23 -2.74 -13.72 -11.04
N ILE A 24 -2.67 -12.40 -11.11
CA ILE A 24 -3.08 -11.53 -10.00
C ILE A 24 -4.60 -11.44 -9.97
N ARG A 25 -5.17 -11.82 -8.83
CA ARG A 25 -6.62 -11.87 -8.57
C ARG A 25 -7.16 -10.59 -7.98
N PHE A 26 -6.38 -9.99 -7.08
CA PHE A 26 -6.79 -8.87 -6.23
C PHE A 26 -5.58 -8.03 -5.87
N ALA A 27 -5.77 -6.71 -5.83
CA ALA A 27 -4.83 -5.78 -5.26
C ALA A 27 -5.60 -4.77 -4.39
N GLY A 28 -5.20 -4.64 -3.13
CA GLY A 28 -5.81 -3.73 -2.19
C GLY A 28 -4.76 -2.94 -1.42
N ILE A 29 -5.12 -1.75 -0.97
CA ILE A 29 -4.27 -0.91 -0.14
C ILE A 29 -4.96 -0.66 1.19
N ALA A 30 -4.26 -0.98 2.26
CA ALA A 30 -4.70 -0.76 3.62
C ALA A 30 -3.83 0.30 4.31
N ASN A 31 -4.43 1.06 5.21
CA ASN A 31 -3.70 1.97 6.09
C ASN A 31 -3.11 1.22 7.31
N GLN A 32 -2.39 1.93 8.16
CA GLN A 32 -1.76 1.38 9.37
C GLN A 32 -2.76 0.81 10.39
N MET A 33 -4.00 1.24 10.33
CA MET A 33 -5.07 0.76 11.21
C MET A 33 -5.74 -0.52 10.69
N GLY A 34 -5.36 -0.98 9.49
CA GLY A 34 -5.93 -2.16 8.87
C GLY A 34 -7.21 -1.88 8.07
N ASN A 35 -7.54 -0.62 7.82
CA ASN A 35 -8.67 -0.27 6.97
C ASN A 35 -8.29 -0.40 5.50
N LEU A 36 -9.08 -1.13 4.74
CA LEU A 36 -8.95 -1.21 3.29
C LEU A 36 -9.43 0.09 2.67
N ILE A 37 -8.51 0.84 2.05
CA ILE A 37 -8.80 2.17 1.47
C ILE A 37 -9.23 2.03 0.02
N GLU A 38 -8.53 1.21 -0.75
CA GLU A 38 -8.75 0.98 -2.16
C GLU A 38 -8.58 -0.50 -2.48
N ALA A 39 -9.31 -0.95 -3.49
CA ALA A 39 -9.19 -2.32 -3.99
C ALA A 39 -9.52 -2.40 -5.47
N ALA A 40 -8.88 -3.32 -6.16
CA ALA A 40 -9.19 -3.71 -7.52
C ALA A 40 -9.16 -5.24 -7.64
N TYR A 41 -10.06 -5.77 -8.45
CA TYR A 41 -10.16 -7.20 -8.73
C TYR A 41 -9.85 -7.46 -10.20
N ARG A 42 -9.32 -8.63 -10.50
CA ARG A 42 -9.22 -9.13 -11.87
C ARG A 42 -10.62 -9.18 -12.48
N GLU A 43 -10.75 -8.73 -13.73
CA GLU A 43 -12.01 -8.77 -14.45
C GLU A 43 -12.59 -10.19 -14.49
N GLY A 44 -13.89 -10.31 -14.20
CA GLY A 44 -14.59 -11.59 -14.18
C GLY A 44 -14.31 -12.49 -12.97
N LEU A 45 -13.51 -12.02 -12.00
CA LEU A 45 -13.19 -12.80 -10.81
C LEU A 45 -14.42 -12.94 -9.91
N GLN A 46 -14.64 -14.16 -9.41
CA GLN A 46 -15.54 -14.42 -8.28
C GLN A 46 -14.70 -14.44 -7.00
N PRO A 47 -14.82 -13.43 -6.12
CA PRO A 47 -14.07 -13.41 -4.86
C PRO A 47 -14.43 -14.58 -3.96
N LEU A 48 -13.43 -15.16 -3.28
CA LEU A 48 -13.63 -16.22 -2.30
C LEU A 48 -14.22 -15.70 -0.98
N MET A 49 -14.03 -14.42 -0.70
CA MET A 49 -14.51 -13.75 0.51
C MET A 49 -15.44 -12.61 0.16
N ASP A 50 -16.47 -12.41 0.98
CA ASP A 50 -17.33 -11.25 0.88
C ASP A 50 -16.62 -9.97 1.39
N LYS A 51 -17.32 -8.83 1.34
CA LYS A 51 -16.75 -7.54 1.74
C LYS A 51 -16.32 -7.52 3.20
N LYS A 52 -17.15 -8.04 4.11
CA LYS A 52 -16.86 -8.06 5.55
C LYS A 52 -15.68 -8.97 5.88
N GLU A 53 -15.63 -10.12 5.24
CA GLU A 53 -14.52 -11.07 5.38
C GLU A 53 -13.21 -10.48 4.87
N THR A 54 -13.25 -9.75 3.76
CA THR A 54 -12.09 -9.05 3.20
C THR A 54 -11.60 -7.95 4.13
N GLU A 55 -12.50 -7.15 4.71
CA GLU A 55 -12.15 -6.12 5.69
C GLU A 55 -11.53 -6.74 6.94
N HIS A 56 -12.10 -7.81 7.46
CA HIS A 56 -11.60 -8.53 8.64
C HIS A 56 -10.20 -9.13 8.38
N TYR A 57 -10.05 -9.77 7.24
CA TYR A 57 -8.75 -10.33 6.82
C TYR A 57 -7.68 -9.25 6.69
N THR A 58 -8.04 -8.08 6.17
CA THR A 58 -7.16 -6.93 6.02
C THR A 58 -6.63 -6.45 7.38
N ILE A 59 -7.51 -6.30 8.37
CA ILE A 59 -7.12 -5.93 9.73
C ILE A 59 -6.11 -6.94 10.32
N GLN A 60 -6.39 -8.22 10.20
CA GLN A 60 -5.49 -9.27 10.68
C GLN A 60 -4.13 -9.27 9.97
N THR A 61 -4.13 -8.98 8.66
CA THR A 61 -2.90 -8.91 7.86
C THR A 61 -2.02 -7.76 8.33
N VAL A 62 -2.59 -6.58 8.55
CA VAL A 62 -1.86 -5.40 9.03
C VAL A 62 -1.32 -5.63 10.45
N LEU A 63 -2.10 -6.25 11.33
CA LEU A 63 -1.63 -6.61 12.67
C LEU A 63 -0.43 -7.55 12.62
N ARG A 64 -0.46 -8.58 11.78
CA ARG A 64 0.68 -9.49 11.61
C ARG A 64 1.91 -8.77 11.05
N ALA A 65 1.72 -7.87 10.10
CA ALA A 65 2.82 -7.09 9.53
C ALA A 65 3.46 -6.17 10.58
N SER A 66 2.66 -5.49 11.39
CA SER A 66 3.17 -4.58 12.44
C SER A 66 3.96 -5.30 13.52
N THR A 67 3.60 -6.52 13.89
CA THR A 67 4.37 -7.30 14.87
C THR A 67 5.76 -7.70 14.37
N ARG A 68 5.93 -7.85 13.05
CA ARG A 68 7.23 -8.19 12.45
C ARG A 68 8.21 -7.02 12.42
N GLU A 69 7.75 -5.79 12.59
CA GLU A 69 8.59 -4.59 12.61
C GLU A 69 9.51 -4.51 13.83
N THR A 70 9.22 -5.27 14.89
CA THR A 70 9.97 -5.27 16.14
C THR A 70 11.47 -5.52 15.97
N PHE A 71 11.87 -6.30 14.98
CA PHE A 71 13.26 -6.71 14.76
C PHE A 71 13.93 -6.04 13.55
N GLU A 72 13.31 -5.00 12.97
CA GLU A 72 13.85 -4.32 11.79
C GLU A 72 15.26 -3.77 11.99
N ASN A 73 15.59 -3.34 13.20
CA ASN A 73 16.93 -2.85 13.55
C ASN A 73 18.00 -3.95 13.52
N LYS A 74 17.61 -5.21 13.53
CA LYS A 74 18.52 -6.37 13.50
C LYS A 74 18.63 -7.01 12.14
N ILE A 75 17.51 -7.22 11.47
CA ILE A 75 17.44 -7.97 10.22
C ILE A 75 17.08 -7.10 9.00
N GLY A 76 16.85 -5.82 9.22
CA GLY A 76 16.42 -4.89 8.17
C GLY A 76 14.91 -4.86 7.99
N LYS A 77 14.44 -3.91 7.20
CA LYS A 77 13.01 -3.75 6.90
C LYS A 77 12.49 -4.91 6.06
N GLN A 78 11.29 -5.38 6.39
CA GLN A 78 10.62 -6.38 5.58
C GLN A 78 10.28 -5.78 4.21
N ARG A 79 10.71 -6.44 3.15
CA ARG A 79 10.40 -6.02 1.77
C ARG A 79 9.01 -6.49 1.35
N TYR A 80 8.66 -7.71 1.68
CA TYR A 80 7.32 -8.29 1.51
C TYR A 80 7.22 -9.60 2.28
N ALA A 81 5.98 -10.05 2.49
CA ALA A 81 5.68 -11.37 3.04
C ALA A 81 4.77 -12.13 2.09
N ILE A 82 4.98 -13.43 1.98
CA ILE A 82 4.17 -14.33 1.14
C ILE A 82 3.55 -15.41 2.03
N ALA A 83 2.26 -15.65 1.86
CA ALA A 83 1.52 -16.74 2.49
C ALA A 83 0.86 -17.60 1.42
N VAL A 84 1.15 -18.88 1.44
CA VAL A 84 0.58 -19.85 0.50
C VAL A 84 -0.57 -20.57 1.19
N TYR A 85 -1.77 -20.45 0.61
CA TYR A 85 -2.98 -21.16 1.04
C TYR A 85 -3.32 -22.26 0.05
N GLU A 86 -4.20 -23.14 0.41
CA GLU A 86 -4.63 -24.24 -0.49
C GLU A 86 -5.34 -23.75 -1.77
N LYS A 87 -5.98 -22.58 -1.71
CA LYS A 87 -6.78 -22.05 -2.83
C LYS A 87 -6.19 -20.84 -3.53
N LEU A 88 -5.25 -20.15 -2.90
CA LEU A 88 -4.59 -18.97 -3.47
C LEU A 88 -3.29 -18.65 -2.72
N ILE A 89 -2.52 -17.73 -3.27
CA ILE A 89 -1.31 -17.20 -2.64
C ILE A 89 -1.53 -15.71 -2.36
N ARG A 90 -1.04 -15.22 -1.23
CA ARG A 90 -1.11 -13.80 -0.87
C ARG A 90 0.27 -13.23 -0.61
N ALA A 91 0.47 -12.00 -1.06
CA ALA A 91 1.64 -11.20 -0.71
C ALA A 91 1.19 -9.90 -0.02
N THR A 92 1.98 -9.47 0.94
CA THR A 92 1.83 -8.19 1.63
C THR A 92 3.10 -7.39 1.45
N VAL A 93 2.98 -6.18 0.89
CA VAL A 93 4.11 -5.32 0.58
C VAL A 93 3.94 -4.00 1.32
N PRO A 94 4.85 -3.64 2.25
CA PRO A 94 4.82 -2.33 2.88
C PRO A 94 5.13 -1.23 1.86
N ILE A 95 4.37 -0.13 1.92
CA ILE A 95 4.56 1.05 1.07
C ILE A 95 4.71 2.27 1.95
N VAL A 96 5.73 3.07 1.68
CA VAL A 96 5.94 4.37 2.32
C VAL A 96 5.68 5.47 1.30
N ILE A 97 4.77 6.37 1.62
CA ILE A 97 4.48 7.55 0.81
C ILE A 97 4.93 8.77 1.59
N ILE A 98 5.72 9.62 0.95
CA ILE A 98 6.10 10.92 1.51
C ILE A 98 4.94 11.87 1.26
N GLY A 99 4.24 12.27 2.33
CA GLY A 99 3.17 13.24 2.26
C GLY A 99 3.72 14.65 2.10
N HIS A 100 3.20 15.42 1.14
CA HIS A 100 3.33 16.86 1.18
C HIS A 100 2.35 17.39 2.24
N GLN A 101 2.86 18.18 3.19
CA GLN A 101 1.96 18.97 4.04
C GLN A 101 1.24 19.97 3.14
N ASP A 102 -0.04 19.78 2.92
CA ASP A 102 -0.90 20.87 2.50
C ASP A 102 -0.93 21.89 3.66
N ASN A 103 -0.12 22.93 3.54
CA ASN A 103 -0.23 24.11 4.37
C ASN A 103 -1.55 24.80 4.03
N LYS A 104 -2.66 24.26 4.51
CA LYS A 104 -3.89 24.99 4.67
C LYS A 104 -3.97 25.41 6.14
N ASP A 105 -3.38 26.56 6.43
CA ASP A 105 -3.99 27.61 7.24
C ASP A 105 -2.96 28.69 7.53
N GLY A 106 -3.01 29.73 6.71
CA GLY A 106 -2.43 30.99 7.06
C GLY A 106 -3.22 31.63 8.20
N LYS A 107 -2.67 31.65 9.40
CA LYS A 107 -2.88 32.74 10.35
C LYS A 107 -1.68 32.88 11.27
N GLN A 108 -1.16 34.08 11.16
CA GLN A 108 -0.07 34.68 11.90
C GLN A 108 -0.04 34.33 13.40
N LYS A 109 1.16 34.06 13.93
CA LYS A 109 1.75 34.93 14.94
C LYS A 109 3.23 34.64 15.16
N GLN A 110 3.99 35.71 15.04
CA GLN A 110 5.41 35.80 15.34
C GLN A 110 5.70 35.38 16.79
N LYS A 111 6.77 34.58 16.97
CA LYS A 111 7.88 34.92 17.83
C LYS A 111 9.02 33.93 17.77
N LYS A 112 10.19 34.49 17.61
CA LYS A 112 11.53 33.94 17.60
C LYS A 112 11.76 32.80 18.60
N GLN A 113 12.36 31.69 18.07
CA GLN A 113 13.60 31.16 18.64
C GLN A 113 14.16 30.14 17.66
N GLN A 114 15.43 30.33 17.35
CA GLN A 114 16.25 29.43 16.56
C GLN A 114 16.32 28.07 17.24
N GLN A 115 15.73 27.07 16.61
CA GLN A 115 16.11 25.68 16.75
C GLN A 115 15.86 25.03 15.38
N GLN A 116 16.86 24.35 14.91
CA GLN A 116 16.86 23.58 13.69
C GLN A 116 15.55 22.80 13.54
N GLN A 117 14.64 23.33 12.71
CA GLN A 117 13.49 22.57 12.23
C GLN A 117 14.04 21.59 11.20
N GLN A 118 14.35 20.38 11.62
CA GLN A 118 14.24 19.24 10.74
C GLN A 118 12.78 19.26 10.25
N GLU A 119 12.60 19.56 8.98
CA GLU A 119 11.33 19.34 8.29
C GLU A 119 10.92 17.88 8.59
N LYS A 120 9.93 17.72 9.45
CA LYS A 120 9.29 16.43 9.64
C LYS A 120 8.58 16.11 8.33
N GLN A 121 9.23 15.36 7.45
CA GLN A 121 8.55 14.74 6.34
C GLN A 121 7.49 13.81 6.92
N ASP A 122 6.22 14.11 6.68
CA ASP A 122 5.12 13.24 7.04
C ASP A 122 5.17 11.99 6.16
N PHE A 123 5.65 10.89 6.72
CA PHE A 123 5.62 9.59 6.07
C PHE A 123 4.26 8.93 6.35
N LYS A 124 3.54 8.58 5.30
CA LYS A 124 2.36 7.73 5.39
C LYS A 124 2.74 6.30 5.02
N TRP A 125 2.39 5.38 5.91
CA TRP A 125 2.59 3.95 5.72
C TRP A 125 1.32 3.30 5.25
N PHE A 126 1.45 2.49 4.24
CA PHE A 126 0.38 1.65 3.71
C PHE A 126 0.89 0.24 3.50
N TYR A 127 -0.04 -0.67 3.33
CA TYR A 127 0.25 -2.05 2.95
C TYR A 127 -0.49 -2.38 1.65
N LEU A 128 0.24 -2.86 0.67
CA LEU A 128 -0.34 -3.44 -0.53
C LEU A 128 -0.60 -4.92 -0.28
N LEU A 129 -1.83 -5.34 -0.44
CA LEU A 129 -2.26 -6.73 -0.34
C LEU A 129 -2.55 -7.24 -1.74
N VAL A 130 -1.90 -8.32 -2.13
CA VAL A 130 -2.06 -8.91 -3.47
C VAL A 130 -2.41 -10.38 -3.34
N SER A 131 -3.40 -10.85 -4.10
CA SER A 131 -3.74 -12.27 -4.21
C SER A 131 -3.41 -12.79 -5.59
N PHE A 132 -2.93 -14.03 -5.64
CA PHE A 132 -2.49 -14.71 -6.86
C PHE A 132 -3.17 -16.07 -7.01
N ASP A 133 -3.34 -16.51 -8.24
CA ASP A 133 -3.69 -17.90 -8.53
C ASP A 133 -2.59 -18.85 -8.04
N LEU A 134 -2.98 -20.06 -7.67
CA LEU A 134 -2.02 -21.13 -7.37
C LEU A 134 -1.13 -21.42 -8.57
N GLY A 135 0.10 -21.82 -8.31
CA GLY A 135 1.08 -22.12 -9.33
C GLY A 135 1.77 -20.89 -9.94
N SER A 136 1.45 -19.68 -9.47
CA SER A 136 2.12 -18.44 -9.89
C SER A 136 3.52 -18.37 -9.31
N ASP A 137 4.47 -17.83 -10.08
CA ASP A 137 5.80 -17.47 -9.58
C ASP A 137 5.73 -16.11 -8.87
N VAL A 138 5.20 -16.11 -7.65
CA VAL A 138 4.90 -14.90 -6.88
C VAL A 138 6.15 -14.09 -6.59
N ILE A 139 7.28 -14.74 -6.30
CA ILE A 139 8.53 -14.03 -6.00
C ILE A 139 8.98 -13.24 -7.21
N SER A 140 9.03 -13.84 -8.39
CA SER A 140 9.41 -13.14 -9.63
C SER A 140 8.43 -12.01 -9.98
N ILE A 141 7.12 -12.24 -9.82
CA ILE A 141 6.11 -11.21 -10.07
C ILE A 141 6.29 -10.02 -9.12
N VAL A 142 6.49 -10.26 -7.84
CA VAL A 142 6.72 -9.20 -6.85
C VAL A 142 8.02 -8.45 -7.14
N GLU A 143 9.13 -9.17 -7.33
CA GLU A 143 10.47 -8.57 -7.53
C GLU A 143 10.57 -7.80 -8.85
N ASP A 144 10.06 -8.38 -9.95
CA ASP A 144 10.31 -7.85 -11.29
C ASP A 144 9.19 -6.92 -11.80
N LYS A 145 7.99 -7.02 -11.25
CA LYS A 145 6.82 -6.28 -11.75
C LYS A 145 6.18 -5.36 -10.71
N ILE A 146 5.96 -5.82 -9.48
CA ILE A 146 5.24 -5.06 -8.45
C ILE A 146 6.15 -4.05 -7.76
N LEU A 147 7.31 -4.45 -7.27
CA LEU A 147 8.23 -3.54 -6.59
C LEU A 147 8.70 -2.39 -7.49
N PRO A 148 9.03 -2.60 -8.77
CA PRO A 148 9.35 -1.50 -9.68
C PRO A 148 8.18 -0.52 -9.88
N LEU A 149 6.95 -1.04 -9.98
CA LEU A 149 5.74 -0.21 -10.07
C LEU A 149 5.55 0.66 -8.82
N ILE A 150 5.74 0.10 -7.64
CA ILE A 150 5.67 0.83 -6.37
C ILE A 150 6.73 1.93 -6.31
N LYS A 151 7.95 1.64 -6.71
CA LYS A 151 9.04 2.64 -6.75
C LYS A 151 8.71 3.81 -7.68
N GLN A 152 8.15 3.52 -8.86
CA GLN A 152 7.70 4.56 -9.77
C GLN A 152 6.57 5.39 -9.19
N PHE A 153 5.58 4.74 -8.59
CA PHE A 153 4.49 5.40 -7.90
C PHE A 153 4.98 6.34 -6.78
N GLN A 154 5.93 5.90 -5.99
CA GLN A 154 6.53 6.71 -4.93
C GLN A 154 7.27 7.93 -5.49
N ARG A 155 7.99 7.79 -6.61
CA ARG A 155 8.66 8.91 -7.30
C ARG A 155 7.66 9.91 -7.86
N ASP A 156 6.60 9.44 -8.49
CA ASP A 156 5.56 10.30 -9.08
C ASP A 156 4.82 11.09 -8.00
N SER A 157 4.66 10.52 -6.81
CA SER A 157 4.06 11.18 -5.66
C SER A 157 4.93 12.31 -5.08
N LEU A 158 6.24 12.30 -5.33
CA LEU A 158 7.18 13.36 -4.88
C LEU A 158 7.19 14.58 -5.81
N VAL A 159 6.74 14.44 -7.05
CA VAL A 159 6.84 15.48 -8.10
C VAL A 159 5.53 16.28 -8.24
N ALA A 160 4.46 15.81 -7.62
CA ALA A 160 3.16 16.49 -7.71
C ALA A 160 3.01 17.62 -6.69
#